data_7edf349b74fe8b56a1d2d6d1744d54f2
#
_entry.id   7edf349b74fe8b56a1d2d6d1744d54f2
#
_cell.length_a   1.000
_cell.length_b   1.000
_cell.length_c   1.000
_cell.angle_alpha   90.00
_cell.angle_beta   90.00
_cell.angle_gamma   90.00
#
_symmetry.space_group_name_H-M   'P 1'
#
loop_
_entity.id
_entity.type
_entity.pdbx_description
1 polymer ?
#
loop_
_entity_poly.entity_id
_entity_poly.type
_entity_poly.pdbx_seq_one_letter_code
_entity_poly.pdbx_strand_id
1 'polypeptide(L)'
;MGNHQKEIFLVLSVFLTGFQCVWAQTTQKGIVMEMSSNNKPVAGAEIKVAGASPTDSDQEGRFILNFTASLPGDPLMINDIYKKGFKIVNYEKVANWNISSASELKIVLGRTEVINALRKKYYDIGESNSEKEYRKTLAELEELKKQNALSAVEYDQKVDSMSKSMMEWQKRLEIYALKFACINRDELDAMEKQAMELLDHGDVHGAI
;
A
#
# COMPACT_ATOMS: atom_id res chain seq x y z
N MET A 1 -44.29 -18.41 -60.84
CA MET A 1 -43.94 -18.57 -59.39
C MET A 1 -42.44 -18.81 -59.31
N GLY A 2 -41.59 -17.84 -59.27
CA GLY A 2 -40.12 -18.07 -59.25
C GLY A 2 -39.20 -16.93 -58.80
N ASN A 3 -39.74 -15.71 -58.61
CA ASN A 3 -38.85 -14.60 -58.27
C ASN A 3 -38.87 -14.12 -56.81
N HIS A 4 -39.91 -14.40 -56.06
CA HIS A 4 -39.99 -13.96 -54.68
C HIS A 4 -39.12 -14.80 -53.68
N GLN A 5 -38.79 -16.04 -54.00
CA GLN A 5 -37.94 -16.85 -53.15
C GLN A 5 -36.46 -16.48 -53.19
N LYS A 6 -35.96 -15.87 -54.27
CA LYS A 6 -34.55 -15.46 -54.36
C LYS A 6 -34.27 -14.20 -53.60
N GLU A 7 -35.22 -13.28 -53.50
CA GLU A 7 -35.04 -12.05 -52.74
C GLU A 7 -35.06 -12.23 -51.25
N ILE A 8 -35.84 -13.20 -50.73
CA ILE A 8 -35.90 -13.54 -49.30
C ILE A 8 -34.58 -14.16 -48.83
N PHE A 9 -33.92 -14.96 -49.66
CA PHE A 9 -32.63 -15.55 -49.34
C PHE A 9 -31.49 -14.51 -49.34
N LEU A 10 -31.56 -13.48 -50.17
CA LEU A 10 -30.54 -12.44 -50.21
C LEU A 10 -30.64 -11.48 -49.01
N VAL A 11 -31.82 -11.17 -48.53
CA VAL A 11 -32.06 -10.36 -47.34
C VAL A 11 -31.68 -11.08 -46.05
N LEU A 12 -31.92 -12.40 -45.98
CA LEU A 12 -31.59 -13.21 -44.83
C LEU A 12 -30.05 -13.40 -44.69
N SER A 13 -29.30 -13.47 -45.79
CA SER A 13 -27.83 -13.61 -45.76
C SER A 13 -27.13 -12.33 -45.34
N VAL A 14 -27.68 -11.16 -45.58
CA VAL A 14 -27.10 -9.88 -45.14
C VAL A 14 -27.28 -9.64 -43.63
N PHE A 15 -28.34 -10.22 -43.02
CA PHE A 15 -28.54 -10.13 -41.55
C PHE A 15 -27.65 -11.06 -40.73
N LEU A 16 -27.11 -12.16 -41.29
CA LEU A 16 -26.25 -13.09 -40.58
C LEU A 16 -24.78 -12.68 -40.54
N THR A 17 -24.32 -11.69 -41.34
CA THR A 17 -22.92 -11.25 -41.35
C THR A 17 -22.62 -10.05 -40.43
N GLY A 18 -23.63 -9.48 -39.78
CA GLY A 18 -23.54 -8.24 -39.01
C GLY A 18 -23.23 -8.37 -37.51
N PHE A 19 -23.28 -9.54 -36.91
CA PHE A 19 -22.93 -9.72 -35.51
C PHE A 19 -21.49 -10.23 -35.33
N GLN A 20 -20.52 -9.45 -35.79
CA GLN A 20 -19.20 -9.52 -35.19
C GLN A 20 -19.34 -8.84 -33.83
N CYS A 21 -19.51 -9.63 -32.76
CA CYS A 21 -19.26 -9.15 -31.41
C CYS A 21 -17.82 -8.69 -31.34
N VAL A 22 -17.60 -7.39 -31.56
CA VAL A 22 -16.34 -6.75 -31.18
C VAL A 22 -16.31 -6.82 -29.66
N TRP A 23 -15.67 -7.84 -29.14
CA TRP A 23 -15.33 -7.91 -27.72
C TRP A 23 -14.43 -6.70 -27.44
N ALA A 24 -15.02 -5.66 -26.87
CA ALA A 24 -14.24 -4.50 -26.45
C ALA A 24 -13.25 -4.99 -25.38
N GLN A 25 -12.01 -5.13 -25.77
CA GLN A 25 -10.92 -5.52 -24.86
C GLN A 25 -10.74 -4.40 -23.83
N THR A 26 -11.03 -4.71 -22.57
CA THR A 26 -10.81 -3.75 -21.48
C THR A 26 -9.31 -3.63 -21.23
N THR A 27 -8.82 -2.40 -21.16
CA THR A 27 -7.41 -2.13 -20.88
C THR A 27 -7.25 -1.28 -19.63
N GLN A 28 -6.23 -1.57 -18.83
CA GLN A 28 -5.76 -0.74 -17.74
C GLN A 28 -4.35 -0.27 -18.06
N LYS A 29 -4.16 1.03 -18.18
CA LYS A 29 -2.82 1.63 -18.23
C LYS A 29 -2.29 1.86 -16.84
N GLY A 30 -0.97 1.76 -16.66
CA GLY A 30 -0.35 2.06 -15.40
C GLY A 30 1.10 2.48 -15.53
N ILE A 31 1.65 2.94 -14.42
CA ILE A 31 3.04 3.35 -14.29
C ILE A 31 3.63 2.80 -13.00
N VAL A 32 4.86 2.31 -13.09
CA VAL A 32 5.66 1.86 -11.94
C VAL A 32 6.72 2.92 -11.64
N MET A 33 6.73 3.42 -10.41
CA MET A 33 7.65 4.47 -9.96
C MET A 33 8.40 4.03 -8.72
N GLU A 34 9.63 4.51 -8.55
CA GLU A 34 10.42 4.33 -7.34
C GLU A 34 9.96 5.33 -6.27
N MET A 35 9.82 4.85 -5.03
CA MET A 35 9.62 5.69 -3.84
C MET A 35 10.87 6.52 -3.60
N SER A 36 10.91 7.73 -4.13
CA SER A 36 12.04 8.67 -4.00
C SER A 36 11.56 10.09 -4.29
N SER A 37 12.30 11.09 -3.83
CA SER A 37 12.00 12.52 -4.03
C SER A 37 11.83 12.97 -5.50
N ASN A 38 12.04 12.09 -6.47
CA ASN A 38 11.90 12.39 -7.90
C ASN A 38 10.97 11.41 -8.63
N ASN A 39 10.27 10.53 -7.93
CA ASN A 39 9.35 9.54 -8.54
C ASN A 39 9.90 8.92 -9.83
N LYS A 40 11.12 8.39 -9.78
CA LYS A 40 11.79 7.82 -10.95
C LYS A 40 11.01 6.63 -11.51
N PRO A 41 10.87 6.49 -12.84
CA PRO A 41 10.26 5.31 -13.43
C PRO A 41 11.09 4.05 -13.12
N VAL A 42 10.40 2.92 -12.93
CA VAL A 42 11.03 1.62 -12.71
C VAL A 42 10.72 0.73 -13.90
N ALA A 43 11.73 0.44 -14.71
CA ALA A 43 11.64 -0.46 -15.85
C ALA A 43 11.75 -1.94 -15.44
N GLY A 44 11.11 -2.83 -16.19
CA GLY A 44 11.18 -4.29 -16.03
C GLY A 44 10.66 -4.77 -14.68
N ALA A 45 9.65 -4.11 -14.14
CA ALA A 45 8.84 -4.64 -13.06
C ALA A 45 7.76 -5.54 -13.67
N GLU A 46 7.69 -6.80 -13.27
CA GLU A 46 6.70 -7.77 -13.71
C GLU A 46 5.39 -7.55 -12.95
N ILE A 47 4.28 -7.36 -13.68
CA ILE A 47 2.95 -7.16 -13.12
C ILE A 47 2.05 -8.33 -13.54
N LYS A 48 1.55 -9.06 -12.55
CA LYS A 48 0.63 -10.19 -12.72
C LYS A 48 -0.70 -9.89 -12.03
N VAL A 49 -1.77 -9.84 -12.80
CA VAL A 49 -3.13 -9.68 -12.30
C VAL A 49 -4.05 -10.77 -12.88
N ALA A 50 -5.12 -11.08 -12.15
CA ALA A 50 -6.10 -12.04 -12.66
C ALA A 50 -6.82 -11.48 -13.90
N GLY A 51 -7.01 -12.32 -14.90
CA GLY A 51 -7.75 -11.98 -16.12
C GLY A 51 -6.96 -11.20 -17.17
N ALA A 52 -5.68 -10.92 -16.94
CA ALA A 52 -4.78 -10.34 -17.92
C ALA A 52 -3.48 -11.16 -18.07
N SER A 53 -2.83 -11.08 -19.22
CA SER A 53 -1.49 -11.65 -19.39
C SER A 53 -0.46 -10.86 -18.56
N PRO A 54 0.55 -11.55 -17.97
CA PRO A 54 1.66 -10.86 -17.31
C PRO A 54 2.30 -9.84 -18.25
N THR A 55 2.70 -8.69 -17.71
CA THR A 55 3.37 -7.63 -18.46
C THR A 55 4.51 -7.04 -17.66
N ASP A 56 5.52 -6.52 -18.34
CA ASP A 56 6.63 -5.80 -17.73
C ASP A 56 6.48 -4.30 -17.96
N SER A 57 6.93 -3.49 -17.01
CA SER A 57 7.04 -2.05 -17.21
C SER A 57 8.16 -1.70 -18.19
N ASP A 58 7.95 -0.73 -19.08
CA ASP A 58 8.93 -0.22 -20.06
C ASP A 58 9.98 0.70 -19.42
N GLN A 59 10.81 1.36 -20.24
CA GLN A 59 11.87 2.26 -19.79
C GLN A 59 11.34 3.50 -19.05
N GLU A 60 10.13 3.94 -19.39
CA GLU A 60 9.39 5.01 -18.76
C GLU A 60 8.53 4.54 -17.58
N GLY A 61 8.68 3.25 -17.17
CA GLY A 61 7.91 2.63 -16.12
C GLY A 61 6.46 2.30 -16.49
N ARG A 62 6.03 2.51 -17.75
CA ARG A 62 4.66 2.32 -18.18
C ARG A 62 4.36 0.87 -18.48
N PHE A 63 3.11 0.46 -18.26
CA PHE A 63 2.61 -0.86 -18.62
C PHE A 63 1.15 -0.80 -19.06
N ILE A 64 0.69 -1.84 -19.74
CA ILE A 64 -0.69 -2.00 -20.17
C ILE A 64 -1.13 -3.43 -19.84
N LEU A 65 -2.23 -3.55 -19.10
CA LEU A 65 -2.92 -4.81 -18.85
C LEU A 65 -4.10 -4.92 -19.80
N ASN A 66 -4.18 -6.04 -20.51
CA ASN A 66 -5.25 -6.34 -21.44
C ASN A 66 -6.12 -7.45 -20.86
N PHE A 67 -7.37 -7.13 -20.55
CA PHE A 67 -8.33 -8.07 -19.95
C PHE A 67 -9.21 -8.71 -21.02
N THR A 68 -9.40 -10.02 -20.92
CA THR A 68 -10.23 -10.78 -21.86
C THR A 68 -11.70 -10.88 -21.44
N ALA A 69 -11.97 -10.75 -20.14
CA ALA A 69 -13.32 -10.97 -19.60
C ALA A 69 -13.76 -9.91 -18.56
N SER A 70 -12.80 -9.14 -17.97
CA SER A 70 -13.14 -8.12 -16.97
C SER A 70 -13.65 -6.84 -17.63
N LEU A 71 -14.55 -6.16 -16.93
CA LEU A 71 -15.18 -4.91 -17.39
C LEU A 71 -14.59 -3.70 -16.63
N PRO A 72 -14.71 -2.47 -17.18
CA PRO A 72 -14.44 -1.27 -16.44
C PRO A 72 -15.30 -1.19 -15.16
N GLY A 73 -14.68 -0.92 -14.01
CA GLY A 73 -15.32 -0.92 -12.71
C GLY A 73 -15.12 -2.21 -11.90
N ASP A 74 -14.72 -3.30 -12.52
CA ASP A 74 -14.39 -4.53 -11.79
C ASP A 74 -13.13 -4.32 -10.91
N PRO A 75 -13.05 -4.99 -9.74
CA PRO A 75 -11.88 -4.91 -8.89
C PRO A 75 -10.65 -5.52 -9.57
N LEU A 76 -9.51 -4.83 -9.45
CA LEU A 76 -8.23 -5.34 -9.92
C LEU A 76 -7.68 -6.38 -8.93
N MET A 77 -7.61 -7.64 -9.34
CA MET A 77 -7.09 -8.74 -8.51
C MET A 77 -5.59 -8.93 -8.78
N ILE A 78 -4.74 -8.46 -7.87
CA ILE A 78 -3.28 -8.58 -7.97
C ILE A 78 -2.87 -9.99 -7.58
N ASN A 79 -2.14 -10.67 -8.45
CA ASN A 79 -1.50 -11.95 -8.15
C ASN A 79 -0.06 -11.72 -7.66
N ASP A 80 0.70 -10.86 -8.36
CA ASP A 80 2.08 -10.54 -8.00
C ASP A 80 2.52 -9.23 -8.68
N ILE A 81 3.41 -8.49 -8.02
CA ILE A 81 4.15 -7.36 -8.59
C ILE A 81 5.60 -7.55 -8.14
N TYR A 82 6.46 -7.89 -9.07
CA TYR A 82 7.83 -8.28 -8.77
C TYR A 82 8.88 -7.43 -9.48
N LYS A 83 9.85 -6.97 -8.70
CA LYS A 83 11.11 -6.42 -9.19
C LYS A 83 12.21 -6.77 -8.19
N LYS A 84 13.29 -7.39 -8.67
CA LYS A 84 14.42 -7.78 -7.80
C LYS A 84 14.96 -6.57 -7.03
N GLY A 85 15.06 -6.68 -5.72
CA GLY A 85 15.56 -5.63 -4.82
C GLY A 85 14.54 -4.55 -4.46
N PHE A 86 13.27 -4.72 -4.85
CA PHE A 86 12.19 -3.77 -4.54
C PHE A 86 11.04 -4.45 -3.80
N LYS A 87 10.24 -3.64 -3.11
CA LYS A 87 8.96 -4.02 -2.51
C LYS A 87 7.91 -2.97 -2.88
N ILE A 88 6.66 -3.41 -3.06
CA ILE A 88 5.54 -2.50 -3.24
C ILE A 88 5.25 -1.77 -1.93
N VAL A 89 5.11 -0.44 -1.99
CA VAL A 89 4.86 0.40 -0.80
C VAL A 89 3.43 0.92 -0.73
N ASN A 90 2.74 1.02 -1.86
CA ASN A 90 1.34 1.47 -1.92
C ASN A 90 0.35 0.32 -2.18
N TYR A 91 0.63 -0.87 -1.63
CA TYR A 91 -0.16 -2.09 -1.88
C TYR A 91 -1.66 -1.89 -1.62
N GLU A 92 -2.04 -1.23 -0.53
CA GLU A 92 -3.46 -1.01 -0.19
C GLU A 92 -4.19 -0.20 -1.27
N LYS A 93 -3.54 0.84 -1.85
CA LYS A 93 -4.12 1.64 -2.94
C LYS A 93 -4.29 0.80 -4.20
N VAL A 94 -3.31 -0.05 -4.52
CA VAL A 94 -3.33 -0.90 -5.72
C VAL A 94 -4.33 -2.06 -5.55
N ALA A 95 -4.40 -2.67 -4.38
CA ALA A 95 -5.34 -3.77 -4.07
C ALA A 95 -6.82 -3.32 -4.09
N ASN A 96 -7.07 -2.04 -3.80
CA ASN A 96 -8.43 -1.46 -3.84
C ASN A 96 -8.73 -0.73 -5.17
N TRP A 97 -7.93 -0.98 -6.22
CA TRP A 97 -8.13 -0.37 -7.51
C TRP A 97 -9.24 -1.06 -8.30
N ASN A 98 -10.05 -0.26 -9.00
CA ASN A 98 -11.00 -0.76 -9.98
C ASN A 98 -10.47 -0.53 -11.39
N ILE A 99 -10.64 -1.51 -12.27
CA ILE A 99 -10.20 -1.44 -13.67
C ILE A 99 -10.82 -0.23 -14.36
N SER A 100 -9.99 0.61 -14.97
CA SER A 100 -10.42 1.85 -15.63
C SER A 100 -9.54 2.16 -16.82
N SER A 101 -10.13 2.36 -17.97
CA SER A 101 -9.42 2.86 -19.17
C SER A 101 -9.13 4.37 -19.09
N ALA A 102 -9.83 5.10 -18.22
CA ALA A 102 -9.72 6.55 -18.08
C ALA A 102 -8.68 6.98 -17.02
N SER A 103 -8.32 6.08 -16.09
CA SER A 103 -7.41 6.38 -14.98
C SER A 103 -6.15 5.52 -15.08
N GLU A 104 -5.00 6.10 -14.76
CA GLU A 104 -3.72 5.40 -14.75
C GLU A 104 -3.46 4.78 -13.36
N LEU A 105 -3.17 3.47 -13.33
CA LEU A 105 -2.80 2.75 -12.12
C LEU A 105 -1.36 3.10 -11.74
N LYS A 106 -1.16 3.74 -10.60
CA LYS A 106 0.17 4.07 -10.09
C LYS A 106 0.63 3.00 -9.08
N ILE A 107 1.71 2.30 -9.42
CA ILE A 107 2.41 1.36 -8.55
C ILE A 107 3.69 2.04 -8.05
N VAL A 108 3.90 2.05 -6.74
CA VAL A 108 5.11 2.63 -6.14
C VAL A 108 5.92 1.51 -5.51
N LEU A 109 7.18 1.38 -5.93
CA LEU A 109 8.14 0.41 -5.44
C LEU A 109 9.23 1.12 -4.64
N GLY A 110 9.52 0.62 -3.45
CA GLY A 110 10.66 1.07 -2.65
C GLY A 110 11.79 0.05 -2.66
N ARG A 111 13.05 0.51 -2.66
CA ARG A 111 14.20 -0.38 -2.53
C ARG A 111 14.15 -1.11 -1.21
N THR A 112 14.28 -2.43 -1.25
CA THR A 112 14.17 -3.29 -0.06
C THR A 112 15.15 -2.88 1.04
N GLU A 113 16.37 -2.53 0.67
CA GLU A 113 17.41 -2.07 1.62
C GLU A 113 17.04 -0.75 2.29
N VAL A 114 16.47 0.21 1.53
CA VAL A 114 16.02 1.51 2.06
C VAL A 114 14.84 1.32 3.00
N ILE A 115 13.84 0.53 2.59
CA ILE A 115 12.68 0.22 3.45
C ILE A 115 13.13 -0.44 4.75
N ASN A 116 14.05 -1.41 4.68
CA ASN A 116 14.54 -2.09 5.88
C ASN A 116 15.34 -1.15 6.81
N ALA A 117 16.14 -0.24 6.24
CA ALA A 117 16.86 0.77 7.03
C ALA A 117 15.90 1.76 7.71
N LEU A 118 14.88 2.25 6.99
CA LEU A 118 13.84 3.12 7.54
C LEU A 118 13.01 2.39 8.61
N ARG A 119 12.60 1.14 8.36
CA ARG A 119 11.89 0.33 9.35
C ARG A 119 12.68 0.20 10.65
N LYS A 120 13.98 -0.12 10.54
CA LYS A 120 14.86 -0.19 11.72
C LYS A 120 14.92 1.16 12.44
N LYS A 121 15.12 2.26 11.71
CA LYS A 121 15.15 3.61 12.29
C LYS A 121 13.88 3.92 13.10
N TYR A 122 12.70 3.70 12.52
CA TYR A 122 11.42 3.99 13.20
C TYR A 122 11.14 3.04 14.35
N TYR A 123 11.57 1.79 14.24
CA TYR A 123 11.54 0.85 15.36
C TYR A 123 12.37 1.36 16.52
N ASP A 124 13.64 1.69 16.28
CA ASP A 124 14.58 2.18 17.32
C ASP A 124 14.05 3.47 17.99
N ILE A 125 13.44 4.38 17.22
CA ILE A 125 12.80 5.60 17.75
C ILE A 125 11.62 5.23 18.68
N GLY A 126 10.72 4.39 18.23
CA GLY A 126 9.54 3.99 18.99
C GLY A 126 9.90 3.21 20.26
N GLU A 127 10.87 2.30 20.19
CA GLU A 127 11.39 1.55 21.34
C GLU A 127 12.01 2.50 22.37
N SER A 128 12.93 3.39 21.94
CA SER A 128 13.57 4.34 22.85
C SER A 128 12.59 5.28 23.55
N ASN A 129 11.55 5.75 22.86
CA ASN A 129 10.54 6.61 23.47
C ASN A 129 9.68 5.84 24.46
N SER A 130 9.23 4.63 24.13
CA SER A 130 8.43 3.81 25.04
C SER A 130 9.20 3.39 26.29
N GLU A 131 10.50 3.10 26.18
CA GLU A 131 11.35 2.83 27.36
C GLU A 131 11.50 4.06 28.28
N LYS A 132 11.67 5.26 27.69
CA LYS A 132 11.76 6.48 28.48
C LYS A 132 10.47 6.74 29.26
N GLU A 133 9.31 6.62 28.60
CA GLU A 133 8.00 6.79 29.27
C GLU A 133 7.76 5.73 30.33
N TYR A 134 8.12 4.47 30.07
CA TYR A 134 8.03 3.40 31.06
C TYR A 134 8.85 3.73 32.32
N ARG A 135 10.13 4.11 32.16
CA ARG A 135 11.03 4.47 33.29
C ARG A 135 10.53 5.68 34.05
N LYS A 136 10.01 6.71 33.36
CA LYS A 136 9.43 7.89 33.97
C LYS A 136 8.23 7.53 34.84
N THR A 137 7.27 6.80 34.30
CA THR A 137 6.05 6.39 35.02
C THR A 137 6.39 5.48 36.20
N LEU A 138 7.37 4.57 36.04
CA LEU A 138 7.84 3.72 37.13
C LEU A 138 8.40 4.57 38.28
N ALA A 139 9.23 5.55 38.02
CA ALA A 139 9.79 6.45 39.01
C ALA A 139 8.68 7.26 39.75
N GLU A 140 7.67 7.72 39.03
CA GLU A 140 6.51 8.40 39.61
C GLU A 140 5.72 7.49 40.55
N LEU A 141 5.50 6.21 40.17
CA LEU A 141 4.82 5.22 41.02
C LEU A 141 5.64 4.86 42.27
N GLU A 142 6.97 4.77 42.15
CA GLU A 142 7.87 4.54 43.28
C GLU A 142 7.81 5.72 44.29
N GLU A 143 7.75 6.93 43.81
CA GLU A 143 7.65 8.13 44.65
C GLU A 143 6.30 8.15 45.39
N LEU A 144 5.19 7.88 44.70
CA LEU A 144 3.86 7.78 45.35
C LEU A 144 3.80 6.67 46.40
N LYS A 145 4.47 5.54 46.17
CA LYS A 145 4.60 4.46 47.17
C LYS A 145 5.38 4.92 48.39
N LYS A 146 6.51 5.63 48.22
CA LYS A 146 7.32 6.17 49.33
C LYS A 146 6.53 7.19 50.17
N GLN A 147 5.69 7.98 49.55
CA GLN A 147 4.83 8.97 50.20
C GLN A 147 3.59 8.34 50.88
N ASN A 148 3.44 7.01 50.83
CA ASN A 148 2.25 6.27 51.28
C ASN A 148 0.94 6.70 50.57
N ALA A 149 1.06 7.33 49.41
CA ALA A 149 -0.08 7.72 48.54
C ALA A 149 -0.56 6.53 47.68
N LEU A 150 0.21 5.43 47.66
CA LEU A 150 -0.08 4.19 46.95
C LEU A 150 0.26 3.00 47.81
N SER A 151 -0.67 2.06 48.01
CA SER A 151 -0.39 0.81 48.72
C SER A 151 0.54 -0.11 47.92
N ALA A 152 1.19 -1.06 48.56
CA ALA A 152 2.05 -2.03 47.87
C ALA A 152 1.28 -2.84 46.83
N VAL A 153 0.04 -3.24 47.13
CA VAL A 153 -0.81 -4.00 46.19
C VAL A 153 -1.18 -3.19 44.97
N GLU A 154 -1.57 -1.93 45.17
CA GLU A 154 -1.89 -1.03 44.02
C GLU A 154 -0.66 -0.72 43.17
N TYR A 155 0.52 -0.55 43.81
CA TYR A 155 1.79 -0.39 43.09
C TYR A 155 2.07 -1.61 42.20
N ASP A 156 2.02 -2.82 42.74
CA ASP A 156 2.29 -4.04 41.98
C ASP A 156 1.30 -4.23 40.83
N GLN A 157 0.01 -3.93 41.05
CA GLN A 157 -1.01 -3.99 40.00
C GLN A 157 -0.74 -2.99 38.85
N LYS A 158 -0.31 -1.76 39.22
CA LYS A 158 0.01 -0.71 38.18
C LYS A 158 1.26 -1.10 37.38
N VAL A 159 2.31 -1.60 38.04
CA VAL A 159 3.53 -2.08 37.38
C VAL A 159 3.23 -3.25 36.44
N ASP A 160 2.43 -4.22 36.85
CA ASP A 160 2.02 -5.36 36.05
C ASP A 160 1.21 -4.89 34.81
N SER A 161 0.25 -3.97 35.00
CA SER A 161 -0.52 -3.36 33.90
C SER A 161 0.36 -2.63 32.88
N MET A 162 1.32 -1.83 33.39
CA MET A 162 2.30 -1.13 32.52
C MET A 162 3.16 -2.11 31.72
N SER A 163 3.64 -3.17 32.36
CA SER A 163 4.47 -4.19 31.70
C SER A 163 3.70 -4.90 30.58
N LYS A 164 2.42 -5.21 30.80
CA LYS A 164 1.53 -5.78 29.77
C LYS A 164 1.32 -4.81 28.60
N SER A 165 1.05 -3.54 28.90
CA SER A 165 0.88 -2.51 27.88
C SER A 165 2.15 -2.32 27.04
N MET A 166 3.33 -2.35 27.67
CA MET A 166 4.62 -2.27 26.98
C MET A 166 4.84 -3.45 26.03
N MET A 167 4.53 -4.68 26.46
CA MET A 167 4.62 -5.86 25.58
C MET A 167 3.66 -5.78 24.38
N GLU A 168 2.45 -5.28 24.58
CA GLU A 168 1.50 -5.09 23.49
C GLU A 168 1.96 -3.99 22.54
N TRP A 169 2.53 -2.91 23.05
CA TRP A 169 3.11 -1.85 22.24
C TRP A 169 4.26 -2.37 21.37
N GLN A 170 5.20 -3.14 21.94
CA GLN A 170 6.32 -3.72 21.20
C GLN A 170 5.85 -4.59 20.02
N LYS A 171 4.78 -5.39 20.20
CA LYS A 171 4.20 -6.18 19.11
C LYS A 171 3.67 -5.32 17.96
N ARG A 172 3.10 -4.17 18.29
CA ARG A 172 2.56 -3.23 17.27
C ARG A 172 3.65 -2.37 16.63
N LEU A 173 4.74 -2.13 17.33
CA LEU A 173 5.83 -1.26 16.88
C LEU A 173 6.43 -1.71 15.54
N GLU A 174 6.60 -3.03 15.33
CA GLU A 174 7.06 -3.57 14.04
C GLU A 174 6.14 -3.18 12.88
N ILE A 175 4.84 -3.25 13.11
CA ILE A 175 3.83 -2.90 12.09
C ILE A 175 3.88 -1.42 11.77
N TYR A 176 3.95 -0.56 12.79
CA TYR A 176 4.03 0.88 12.63
C TYR A 176 5.35 1.31 11.97
N ALA A 177 6.47 0.74 12.41
CA ALA A 177 7.77 1.02 11.81
C ALA A 177 7.80 0.69 10.31
N LEU A 178 7.19 -0.44 9.90
CA LEU A 178 7.04 -0.78 8.50
C LEU A 178 6.12 0.19 7.75
N LYS A 179 4.98 0.57 8.34
CA LYS A 179 4.07 1.56 7.73
C LYS A 179 4.77 2.89 7.48
N PHE A 180 5.49 3.43 8.48
CA PHE A 180 6.26 4.67 8.33
C PHE A 180 7.38 4.54 7.29
N ALA A 181 8.05 3.39 7.22
CA ALA A 181 9.08 3.13 6.21
C ALA A 181 8.53 3.09 4.77
N CYS A 182 7.24 2.80 4.59
CA CYS A 182 6.57 2.73 3.29
C CYS A 182 5.84 4.02 2.91
N ILE A 183 5.90 5.08 3.72
CA ILE A 183 5.28 6.36 3.38
C ILE A 183 6.03 7.01 2.22
N ASN A 184 5.31 7.28 1.13
CA ASN A 184 5.84 8.10 0.03
C ASN A 184 5.75 9.58 0.40
N ARG A 185 6.87 10.17 0.79
CA ARG A 185 6.95 11.56 1.27
C ARG A 185 6.56 12.59 0.22
N ASP A 186 6.65 12.26 -1.06
CA ASP A 186 6.25 13.18 -2.14
C ASP A 186 4.72 13.36 -2.22
N GLU A 187 3.96 12.41 -1.68
CA GLU A 187 2.50 12.44 -1.65
C GLU A 187 1.94 13.09 -0.39
N LEU A 188 2.79 13.43 0.58
CA LEU A 188 2.39 14.06 1.84
C LEU A 188 2.11 15.55 1.64
N ASP A 189 1.12 16.05 2.37
CA ASP A 189 0.89 17.49 2.53
C ASP A 189 1.94 18.16 3.42
N ALA A 190 1.83 19.47 3.62
CA ALA A 190 2.81 20.24 4.41
C ALA A 190 2.80 19.84 5.90
N MET A 191 1.64 19.54 6.47
CA MET A 191 1.49 19.13 7.87
C MET A 191 2.05 17.73 8.09
N GLU A 192 1.73 16.80 7.20
CA GLU A 192 2.24 15.44 7.23
C GLU A 192 3.77 15.39 7.08
N LYS A 193 4.33 16.24 6.20
CA LYS A 193 5.79 16.38 6.06
C LYS A 193 6.43 16.85 7.35
N GLN A 194 5.86 17.88 7.98
CA GLN A 194 6.35 18.38 9.27
C GLN A 194 6.28 17.31 10.35
N ALA A 195 5.17 16.56 10.44
CA ALA A 195 5.04 15.43 11.38
C ALA A 195 6.12 14.37 11.14
N MET A 196 6.40 14.03 9.89
CA MET A 196 7.45 13.07 9.55
C MET A 196 8.85 13.60 9.89
N GLU A 197 9.12 14.91 9.76
CA GLU A 197 10.38 15.52 10.18
C GLU A 197 10.55 15.43 11.69
N LEU A 198 9.53 15.74 12.48
CA LEU A 198 9.54 15.59 13.95
C LEU A 198 9.81 14.13 14.35
N LEU A 199 9.12 13.19 13.72
CA LEU A 199 9.35 11.77 13.94
C LEU A 199 10.79 11.36 13.58
N ASP A 200 11.35 11.88 12.49
CA ASP A 200 12.74 11.62 12.09
C ASP A 200 13.78 12.09 13.11
N HIS A 201 13.45 13.11 13.89
CA HIS A 201 14.27 13.62 15.00
C HIS A 201 13.95 12.96 16.34
N GLY A 202 13.02 11.99 16.36
CA GLY A 202 12.63 11.26 17.56
C GLY A 202 11.60 11.98 18.44
N ASP A 203 11.04 13.07 17.98
CA ASP A 203 9.94 13.78 18.66
C ASP A 203 8.60 13.17 18.25
N VAL A 204 8.25 12.06 18.92
CA VAL A 204 6.99 11.34 18.68
C VAL A 204 5.78 12.16 19.15
N HIS A 205 5.92 12.93 20.22
CA HIS A 205 4.81 13.74 20.75
C HIS A 205 4.48 14.92 19.87
N GLY A 206 5.50 15.58 19.29
CA GLY A 206 5.29 16.66 18.33
C GLY A 206 4.75 16.21 16.97
N ALA A 207 4.88 14.92 16.64
CA ALA A 207 4.45 14.34 15.38
C ALA A 207 2.98 13.86 15.38
N ILE A 208 2.30 13.84 16.54
CA ILE A 208 0.91 13.43 16.72
C ILE A 208 0.06 14.67 16.90
#